data_3ee1d1e0565235f810b6116a0b749a59
#
_entry.id   3ee1d1e0565235f810b6116a0b749a59
#
_cell.length_a   1.000
_cell.length_b   1.000
_cell.length_c   1.000
_cell.angle_alpha   90.00
_cell.angle_beta   90.00
_cell.angle_gamma   90.00
#
_symmetry.space_group_name_H-M   'P 1'
#
loop_
_entity.id
_entity.type
_entity.pdbx_description
1 polymer ?
#
loop_
_entity_poly.entity_id
_entity_poly.type
_entity_poly.pdbx_seq_one_letter_code
_entity_poly.pdbx_strand_id
1 'polypeptide(L)'
;DYLRLLFARVGIPHCPECGRVIERQTTDQVADKVLAAGEGRRAFVLAPVVRGRKGEYTKLFEDLRAEGFSRVRVDGEVRSLDDPIDLDKKFKHDIEVVVDRIVIRENSLGRIAESVEQATALAHGNVNVYMLPDRDAPEGTEGELLEYSLALACPEHGHSIDDLQPRDFSFNAPYGACPE
;
A
#
# COMPACT_ATOMS: atom_id res chain seq x y z
N ASP A 1 33.41 6.03 6.07
CA ASP A 1 32.18 6.81 6.32
C ASP A 1 31.74 7.63 5.11
N TYR A 2 32.65 8.22 4.31
CA TYR A 2 32.29 8.97 3.11
C TYR A 2 31.58 8.10 2.05
N LEU A 3 31.98 6.85 1.85
CA LEU A 3 31.35 5.92 0.91
C LEU A 3 29.91 5.62 1.27
N ARG A 4 29.58 5.47 2.56
CA ARG A 4 28.19 5.24 3.01
C ARG A 4 27.30 6.44 2.70
N LEU A 5 27.81 7.66 2.94
CA LEU A 5 27.11 8.90 2.58
C LEU A 5 26.94 9.01 1.06
N LEU A 6 27.98 8.68 0.28
CA LEU A 6 27.94 8.73 -1.17
C LEU A 6 26.87 7.76 -1.70
N PHE A 7 26.90 6.48 -1.30
CA PHE A 7 25.91 5.49 -1.73
C PHE A 7 24.48 5.87 -1.31
N ALA A 8 24.30 6.40 -0.10
CA ALA A 8 22.97 6.81 0.37
C ALA A 8 22.43 8.05 -0.35
N ARG A 9 23.30 8.92 -0.87
CA ARG A 9 22.89 10.23 -1.46
C ARG A 9 22.83 10.20 -2.99
N VAL A 10 23.75 9.51 -3.64
CA VAL A 10 23.89 9.50 -5.10
C VAL A 10 23.88 8.07 -5.68
N GLY A 11 23.78 7.06 -4.85
CA GLY A 11 23.63 5.68 -5.30
C GLY A 11 22.31 5.49 -6.07
N ILE A 12 22.38 4.81 -7.20
CA ILE A 12 21.22 4.44 -7.99
C ILE A 12 20.90 2.98 -7.68
N PRO A 13 19.77 2.69 -7.01
CA PRO A 13 19.42 1.32 -6.70
C PRO A 13 18.97 0.55 -7.95
N HIS A 14 19.37 -0.68 -8.04
CA HIS A 14 18.99 -1.58 -9.10
C HIS A 14 18.27 -2.80 -8.54
N CYS A 15 17.33 -3.34 -9.28
CA CYS A 15 16.65 -4.58 -8.93
C CYS A 15 17.64 -5.75 -8.95
N PRO A 16 17.72 -6.58 -7.90
CA PRO A 16 18.65 -7.70 -7.84
C PRO A 16 18.32 -8.80 -8.86
N GLU A 17 17.07 -8.88 -9.33
CA GLU A 17 16.65 -9.90 -10.29
C GLU A 17 16.86 -9.47 -11.74
N CYS A 18 16.40 -8.28 -12.13
CA CYS A 18 16.45 -7.83 -13.52
C CYS A 18 17.52 -6.76 -13.81
N GLY A 19 18.20 -6.23 -12.80
CA GLY A 19 19.24 -5.21 -12.96
C GLY A 19 18.69 -3.81 -13.35
N ARG A 20 17.40 -3.62 -13.50
CA ARG A 20 16.82 -2.31 -13.84
C ARG A 20 16.94 -1.33 -12.68
N VAL A 21 17.05 -0.06 -13.04
CA VAL A 21 17.00 1.03 -12.05
C VAL A 21 15.67 0.98 -11.32
N ILE A 22 15.74 1.08 -10.01
CA ILE A 22 14.57 1.22 -9.14
C ILE A 22 14.29 2.71 -8.97
N GLU A 23 13.12 3.15 -9.43
CA GLU A 23 12.68 4.53 -9.38
C GLU A 23 11.44 4.66 -8.50
N ARG A 24 11.21 5.89 -7.96
CA ARG A 24 9.96 6.19 -7.28
C ARG A 24 8.82 6.19 -8.31
N GLN A 25 7.73 5.51 -7.96
CA GLN A 25 6.53 5.56 -8.77
C GLN A 25 5.76 6.84 -8.45
N THR A 26 5.17 7.43 -9.50
CA THR A 26 4.23 8.54 -9.35
C THR A 26 2.80 8.01 -9.14
N THR A 27 1.92 8.85 -8.60
CA THR A 27 0.48 8.54 -8.47
C THR A 27 -0.14 8.20 -9.82
N ASP A 28 0.23 8.93 -10.88
CA ASP A 28 -0.26 8.69 -12.25
C ASP A 28 0.18 7.32 -12.78
N GLN A 29 1.44 6.94 -12.56
CA GLN A 29 1.94 5.61 -12.96
C GLN A 29 1.22 4.48 -12.23
N VAL A 30 0.88 4.66 -10.95
CA VAL A 30 0.07 3.68 -10.22
C VAL A 30 -1.36 3.65 -10.76
N ALA A 31 -1.95 4.82 -11.06
CA ALA A 31 -3.29 4.89 -11.64
C ALA A 31 -3.38 4.20 -13.02
N ASP A 32 -2.38 4.38 -13.87
CA ASP A 32 -2.27 3.68 -15.17
C ASP A 32 -2.21 2.16 -14.99
N LYS A 33 -1.42 1.68 -14.02
CA LYS A 33 -1.34 0.25 -13.70
C LYS A 33 -2.66 -0.31 -13.19
N VAL A 34 -3.37 0.44 -12.34
CA VAL A 34 -4.69 0.06 -11.84
C VAL A 34 -5.69 -0.04 -12.99
N LEU A 35 -5.66 0.94 -13.91
CA LEU A 35 -6.51 0.91 -15.09
C LEU A 35 -6.23 -0.32 -15.95
N ALA A 36 -4.96 -0.59 -16.26
CA ALA A 36 -4.55 -1.74 -17.07
C ALA A 36 -4.91 -3.09 -16.44
N ALA A 37 -4.86 -3.18 -15.10
CA ALA A 37 -5.13 -4.42 -14.36
C ALA A 37 -6.62 -4.73 -14.22
N GLY A 38 -7.51 -3.71 -14.27
CA GLY A 38 -8.90 -3.91 -13.86
C GLY A 38 -9.95 -3.16 -14.65
N GLU A 39 -9.70 -2.81 -15.90
CA GLU A 39 -10.70 -2.08 -16.70
C GLU A 39 -12.07 -2.78 -16.72
N GLY A 40 -13.12 -2.04 -16.39
CA GLY A 40 -14.49 -2.51 -16.27
C GLY A 40 -14.84 -3.10 -14.90
N ARG A 41 -13.87 -3.42 -14.05
CA ARG A 41 -14.09 -4.03 -12.73
C ARG A 41 -14.40 -2.95 -11.67
N ARG A 42 -15.09 -3.39 -10.62
CA ARG A 42 -15.28 -2.58 -9.40
C ARG A 42 -14.10 -2.81 -8.45
N ALA A 43 -13.64 -1.74 -7.82
CA ALA A 43 -12.53 -1.83 -6.88
C ALA A 43 -12.71 -0.90 -5.68
N PHE A 44 -12.04 -1.25 -4.59
CA PHE A 44 -11.77 -0.35 -3.48
C PHE A 44 -10.33 0.13 -3.56
N VAL A 45 -10.12 1.42 -3.42
CA VAL A 45 -8.80 2.00 -3.17
C VAL A 45 -8.62 2.05 -1.64
N LEU A 46 -7.58 1.41 -1.16
CA LEU A 46 -7.34 1.14 0.25
C LEU A 46 -6.02 1.75 0.71
N ALA A 47 -6.02 2.36 1.89
CA ALA A 47 -4.81 2.82 2.57
C ALA A 47 -4.44 1.83 3.69
N PRO A 48 -3.36 1.03 3.56
CA PRO A 48 -2.94 0.09 4.59
C PRO A 48 -2.25 0.82 5.75
N VAL A 49 -3.02 1.13 6.79
CA VAL A 49 -2.54 1.89 7.96
C VAL A 49 -1.96 1.01 9.07
N VAL A 50 -2.38 -0.25 9.14
CA VAL A 50 -1.83 -1.25 10.07
C VAL A 50 -1.58 -2.55 9.30
N ARG A 51 -0.37 -3.12 9.46
CA ARG A 51 0.01 -4.39 8.84
C ARG A 51 0.58 -5.33 9.91
N GLY A 52 -0.12 -6.42 10.17
CA GLY A 52 0.32 -7.52 11.03
C GLY A 52 0.70 -7.12 12.45
N ARG A 53 0.06 -6.11 13.02
CA ARG A 53 0.38 -5.61 14.37
C ARG A 53 -0.74 -5.91 15.36
N LYS A 54 -0.35 -6.23 16.59
CA LYS A 54 -1.29 -6.45 17.70
C LYS A 54 -1.83 -5.12 18.23
N GLY A 55 -3.09 -5.09 18.60
CA GLY A 55 -3.72 -3.90 19.19
C GLY A 55 -5.25 -3.92 19.06
N GLU A 56 -5.93 -3.08 19.83
CA GLU A 56 -7.40 -2.90 19.77
C GLU A 56 -7.80 -1.80 18.76
N TYR A 57 -6.91 -0.85 18.50
CA TYR A 57 -7.06 0.24 17.51
C TYR A 57 -8.30 1.13 17.67
N THR A 58 -8.93 1.15 18.84
CA THR A 58 -10.14 1.96 19.11
C THR A 58 -9.94 3.42 18.76
N LYS A 59 -8.81 4.01 19.22
CA LYS A 59 -8.48 5.40 18.90
C LYS A 59 -8.28 5.64 17.40
N LEU A 60 -7.65 4.72 16.70
CA LEU A 60 -7.47 4.82 15.24
C LEU A 60 -8.82 4.91 14.54
N PHE A 61 -9.79 4.07 14.91
CA PHE A 61 -11.13 4.11 14.32
C PHE A 61 -11.88 5.39 14.64
N GLU A 62 -11.72 5.95 15.85
CA GLU A 62 -12.28 7.24 16.22
C GLU A 62 -11.68 8.39 15.40
N ASP A 63 -10.35 8.41 15.24
CA ASP A 63 -9.62 9.41 14.47
C ASP A 63 -10.04 9.35 12.98
N LEU A 64 -10.11 8.16 12.39
CA LEU A 64 -10.55 7.97 11.00
C LEU A 64 -12.01 8.43 10.79
N ARG A 65 -12.87 8.15 11.76
CA ARG A 65 -14.26 8.64 11.70
C ARG A 65 -14.31 10.17 11.77
N ALA A 66 -13.50 10.79 12.62
CA ALA A 66 -13.41 12.24 12.73
C ALA A 66 -12.87 12.90 11.46
N GLU A 67 -11.97 12.21 10.72
CA GLU A 67 -11.48 12.62 9.42
C GLU A 67 -12.48 12.43 8.27
N GLY A 68 -13.62 11.81 8.53
CA GLY A 68 -14.72 11.65 7.58
C GLY A 68 -14.71 10.33 6.80
N PHE A 69 -13.86 9.38 7.16
CA PHE A 69 -13.92 8.04 6.58
C PHE A 69 -15.11 7.27 7.16
N SER A 70 -15.76 6.47 6.32
CA SER A 70 -16.94 5.70 6.71
C SER A 70 -16.69 4.20 6.82
N ARG A 71 -15.63 3.69 6.22
CA ARG A 71 -15.37 2.26 6.13
C ARG A 71 -13.89 1.93 6.25
N VAL A 72 -13.64 0.77 6.85
CA VAL A 72 -12.32 0.13 6.92
C VAL A 72 -12.45 -1.32 6.47
N ARG A 73 -11.36 -1.89 5.98
CA ARG A 73 -11.23 -3.32 5.77
C ARG A 73 -10.31 -3.85 6.85
N VAL A 74 -10.83 -4.74 7.70
CA VAL A 74 -10.10 -5.33 8.82
C VAL A 74 -9.99 -6.82 8.59
N ASP A 75 -8.77 -7.33 8.55
CA ASP A 75 -8.47 -8.76 8.34
C ASP A 75 -9.20 -9.35 7.12
N GLY A 76 -9.32 -8.54 6.06
CA GLY A 76 -10.00 -8.93 4.82
C GLY A 76 -11.48 -8.60 4.75
N GLU A 77 -12.13 -8.21 5.85
CA GLU A 77 -13.56 -7.88 5.90
C GLU A 77 -13.82 -6.37 5.92
N VAL A 78 -14.71 -5.90 5.06
CA VAL A 78 -15.13 -4.48 5.05
C VAL A 78 -16.14 -4.25 6.16
N ARG A 79 -15.84 -3.31 7.05
CA ARG A 79 -16.67 -2.91 8.19
C ARG A 79 -16.98 -1.42 8.13
N SER A 80 -18.16 -1.04 8.64
CA SER A 80 -18.52 0.36 8.83
C SER A 80 -17.83 0.92 10.07
N LEU A 81 -17.32 2.16 9.97
CA LEU A 81 -16.80 2.88 11.14
C LEU A 81 -17.92 3.39 12.07
N ASP A 82 -19.18 3.39 11.58
CA ASP A 82 -20.34 3.77 12.42
C ASP A 82 -20.72 2.64 13.40
N ASP A 83 -20.33 1.41 13.07
CA ASP A 83 -20.54 0.26 13.94
C ASP A 83 -19.37 0.08 14.91
N PRO A 84 -19.59 -0.50 16.10
CA PRO A 84 -18.50 -0.81 17.02
C PRO A 84 -17.60 -1.89 16.41
N ILE A 85 -16.29 -1.62 16.36
CA ILE A 85 -15.27 -2.55 15.89
C ILE A 85 -14.41 -2.94 17.09
N ASP A 86 -14.66 -4.12 17.63
CA ASP A 86 -13.88 -4.68 18.74
C ASP A 86 -12.84 -5.66 18.21
N LEU A 87 -11.56 -5.35 18.43
CA LEU A 87 -10.44 -6.20 18.03
C LEU A 87 -9.71 -6.72 19.28
N ASP A 88 -9.34 -7.99 19.27
CA ASP A 88 -8.56 -8.58 20.35
C ASP A 88 -7.09 -8.15 20.23
N LYS A 89 -6.61 -7.42 21.24
CA LYS A 89 -5.22 -6.95 21.34
C LYS A 89 -4.15 -8.05 21.31
N LYS A 90 -4.53 -9.32 21.49
CA LYS A 90 -3.60 -10.46 21.49
C LYS A 90 -3.26 -10.92 20.08
N PHE A 91 -4.13 -10.67 19.11
CA PHE A 91 -3.95 -11.08 17.72
C PHE A 91 -3.33 -9.96 16.89
N LYS A 92 -2.72 -10.35 15.78
CA LYS A 92 -2.24 -9.42 14.76
C LYS A 92 -3.40 -9.08 13.83
N HIS A 93 -3.51 -7.80 13.49
CA HIS A 93 -4.55 -7.30 12.62
C HIS A 93 -3.94 -6.55 11.43
N ASP A 94 -4.61 -6.60 10.30
CA ASP A 94 -4.38 -5.79 9.12
C ASP A 94 -5.57 -4.84 8.98
N ILE A 95 -5.29 -3.53 8.95
CA ILE A 95 -6.33 -2.50 8.85
C ILE A 95 -6.02 -1.61 7.66
N GLU A 96 -6.99 -1.51 6.75
CA GLU A 96 -6.94 -0.70 5.55
C GLU A 96 -8.14 0.26 5.54
N VAL A 97 -7.88 1.55 5.33
CA VAL A 97 -8.95 2.53 5.19
C VAL A 97 -9.50 2.47 3.77
N VAL A 98 -10.82 2.37 3.62
CA VAL A 98 -11.47 2.46 2.31
C VAL A 98 -11.54 3.93 1.92
N VAL A 99 -10.60 4.35 1.08
CA VAL A 99 -10.50 5.73 0.60
C VAL A 99 -11.56 6.02 -0.45
N ASP A 100 -11.70 5.12 -1.42
CA ASP A 100 -12.70 5.27 -2.48
C ASP A 100 -13.21 3.91 -2.98
N ARG A 101 -14.40 3.95 -3.59
CA ARG A 101 -15.03 2.82 -4.29
C ARG A 101 -15.30 3.23 -5.72
N ILE A 102 -14.60 2.62 -6.65
CA ILE A 102 -14.57 3.02 -8.05
C ILE A 102 -15.00 1.87 -8.97
N VAL A 103 -15.50 2.25 -10.15
CA VAL A 103 -15.52 1.37 -11.32
C VAL A 103 -14.37 1.83 -12.20
N ILE A 104 -13.42 0.94 -12.45
CA ILE A 104 -12.21 1.26 -13.20
C ILE A 104 -12.57 1.41 -14.66
N ARG A 105 -12.36 2.61 -15.20
CA ARG A 105 -12.59 2.97 -16.60
C ARG A 105 -11.59 4.05 -17.02
N GLU A 106 -11.34 4.17 -18.29
CA GLU A 106 -10.46 5.21 -18.85
C GLU A 106 -10.85 6.62 -18.39
N ASN A 107 -12.14 6.93 -18.38
CA ASN A 107 -12.64 8.23 -17.91
C ASN A 107 -12.56 8.43 -16.38
N SER A 108 -12.20 7.43 -15.61
CA SER A 108 -11.99 7.52 -14.16
C SER A 108 -10.53 7.67 -13.74
N LEU A 109 -9.60 7.80 -14.68
CA LEU A 109 -8.15 7.84 -14.40
C LEU A 109 -7.79 8.96 -13.41
N GLY A 110 -8.31 10.17 -13.59
CA GLY A 110 -8.08 11.29 -12.68
C GLY A 110 -8.57 10.98 -11.25
N ARG A 111 -9.76 10.38 -11.11
CA ARG A 111 -10.31 9.97 -9.81
C ARG A 111 -9.45 8.87 -9.17
N ILE A 112 -8.94 7.94 -9.97
CA ILE A 112 -8.04 6.89 -9.48
C ILE A 112 -6.75 7.55 -8.93
N ALA A 113 -6.16 8.48 -9.67
CA ALA A 113 -4.95 9.19 -9.25
C ALA A 113 -5.16 9.98 -7.94
N GLU A 114 -6.27 10.71 -7.81
CA GLU A 114 -6.63 11.42 -6.57
C GLU A 114 -6.81 10.47 -5.39
N SER A 115 -7.48 9.33 -5.60
CA SER A 115 -7.68 8.32 -4.57
C SER A 115 -6.37 7.65 -4.16
N VAL A 116 -5.46 7.40 -5.11
CA VAL A 116 -4.12 6.89 -4.86
C VAL A 116 -3.30 7.90 -4.04
N GLU A 117 -3.35 9.18 -4.39
CA GLU A 117 -2.67 10.25 -3.64
C GLU A 117 -3.17 10.31 -2.19
N GLN A 118 -4.48 10.28 -1.99
CA GLN A 118 -5.07 10.29 -0.65
C GLN A 118 -4.68 9.04 0.15
N ALA A 119 -4.74 7.85 -0.46
CA ALA A 119 -4.36 6.60 0.20
C ALA A 119 -2.89 6.58 0.60
N THR A 120 -2.00 7.04 -0.29
CA THR A 120 -0.56 7.07 -0.03
C THR A 120 -0.17 8.12 1.02
N ALA A 121 -0.91 9.23 1.12
CA ALA A 121 -0.74 10.20 2.20
C ALA A 121 -1.07 9.60 3.57
N LEU A 122 -2.13 8.78 3.67
CA LEU A 122 -2.52 8.10 4.91
C LEU A 122 -1.57 6.95 5.28
N ALA A 123 -1.09 6.20 4.30
CA ALA A 123 -0.34 4.96 4.49
C ALA A 123 1.15 5.09 4.13
N HIS A 124 1.74 6.28 4.30
CA HIS A 124 3.17 6.54 4.12
C HIS A 124 3.73 6.04 2.78
N GLY A 125 3.02 6.32 1.69
CA GLY A 125 3.42 5.97 0.34
C GLY A 125 2.90 4.63 -0.17
N ASN A 126 2.15 3.87 0.63
CA ASN A 126 1.55 2.60 0.23
C ASN A 126 0.08 2.77 -0.14
N VAL A 127 -0.37 2.00 -1.12
CA VAL A 127 -1.77 1.92 -1.52
C VAL A 127 -2.09 0.51 -1.99
N ASN A 128 -3.22 -0.01 -1.58
CA ASN A 128 -3.74 -1.28 -2.03
C ASN A 128 -5.00 -1.05 -2.88
N VAL A 129 -5.19 -1.87 -3.89
CA VAL A 129 -6.41 -1.86 -4.70
C VAL A 129 -7.02 -3.25 -4.64
N TYR A 130 -8.20 -3.34 -4.05
CA TYR A 130 -8.94 -4.59 -3.96
C TYR A 130 -9.97 -4.65 -5.08
N MET A 131 -9.69 -5.49 -6.08
CA MET A 131 -10.60 -5.76 -7.18
C MET A 131 -11.71 -6.67 -6.69
N LEU A 132 -12.94 -6.17 -6.70
CA LEU A 132 -14.10 -6.96 -6.32
C LEU A 132 -14.34 -8.10 -7.34
N PRO A 133 -14.84 -9.25 -6.88
CA PRO A 133 -15.27 -10.31 -7.80
C PRO A 133 -16.39 -9.81 -8.71
N ASP A 134 -16.55 -10.45 -9.84
CA ASP A 134 -17.63 -10.16 -10.77
C ASP A 134 -19.00 -10.39 -10.10
N ARG A 135 -20.03 -9.68 -10.56
CA ARG A 135 -21.38 -9.79 -9.98
C ARG A 135 -21.97 -11.18 -10.09
N ASP A 136 -21.56 -11.90 -11.13
CA ASP A 136 -22.05 -13.25 -11.45
C ASP A 136 -21.10 -14.34 -10.90
N ALA A 137 -20.07 -13.96 -10.17
CA ALA A 137 -19.16 -14.90 -9.53
C ALA A 137 -19.88 -15.72 -8.44
N PRO A 138 -19.51 -16.98 -8.25
CA PRO A 138 -20.08 -17.81 -7.19
C PRO A 138 -19.94 -17.15 -5.81
N GLU A 139 -20.91 -17.41 -4.93
CA GLU A 139 -20.87 -16.92 -3.56
C GLU A 139 -19.60 -17.43 -2.84
N GLY A 140 -18.88 -16.52 -2.18
CA GLY A 140 -17.59 -16.83 -1.53
C GLY A 140 -16.37 -16.66 -2.43
N THR A 141 -16.53 -16.19 -3.68
CA THR A 141 -15.38 -15.82 -4.51
C THR A 141 -14.67 -14.62 -3.92
N GLU A 142 -13.39 -14.79 -3.59
CA GLU A 142 -12.55 -13.69 -3.12
C GLU A 142 -12.14 -12.79 -4.29
N GLY A 143 -11.99 -11.50 -3.99
CA GLY A 143 -11.42 -10.54 -4.93
C GLY A 143 -9.89 -10.62 -4.98
N GLU A 144 -9.30 -9.84 -5.86
CA GLU A 144 -7.86 -9.76 -6.06
C GLU A 144 -7.30 -8.51 -5.37
N LEU A 145 -6.29 -8.67 -4.52
CA LEU A 145 -5.61 -7.56 -3.87
C LEU A 145 -4.33 -7.24 -4.65
N LEU A 146 -4.24 -5.99 -5.12
CA LEU A 146 -3.05 -5.45 -5.77
C LEU A 146 -2.41 -4.44 -4.82
N GLU A 147 -1.12 -4.61 -4.56
CA GLU A 147 -0.35 -3.74 -3.68
C GLU A 147 0.60 -2.87 -4.49
N TYR A 148 0.56 -1.57 -4.23
CA TYR A 148 1.42 -0.57 -4.86
C TYR A 148 2.12 0.29 -3.82
N SER A 149 3.26 0.84 -4.19
CA SER A 149 4.01 1.78 -3.34
C SER A 149 4.58 2.91 -4.20
N LEU A 150 4.53 4.14 -3.68
CA LEU A 150 5.27 5.28 -4.23
C LEU A 150 6.74 5.28 -3.80
N ALA A 151 7.16 4.32 -2.94
CA ALA A 151 8.55 4.12 -2.61
C ALA A 151 9.36 3.68 -3.85
N LEU A 152 10.67 3.65 -3.69
CA LEU A 152 11.56 3.07 -4.69
C LEU A 152 11.19 1.60 -4.91
N ALA A 153 10.66 1.26 -6.07
CA ALA A 153 10.22 -0.10 -6.39
C ALA A 153 10.56 -0.51 -7.82
N CYS A 154 10.89 -1.79 -7.99
CA CYS A 154 11.03 -2.36 -9.32
C CYS A 154 9.64 -2.55 -9.94
N PRO A 155 9.36 -2.00 -11.13
CA PRO A 155 8.04 -2.12 -11.74
C PRO A 155 7.67 -3.55 -12.17
N GLU A 156 8.66 -4.43 -12.36
CA GLU A 156 8.43 -5.81 -12.81
C GLU A 156 8.37 -6.81 -11.65
N HIS A 157 9.26 -6.67 -10.65
CA HIS A 157 9.39 -7.65 -9.58
C HIS A 157 8.80 -7.18 -8.25
N GLY A 158 8.36 -5.92 -8.16
CA GLY A 158 7.77 -5.36 -6.94
C GLY A 158 8.76 -5.21 -5.77
N HIS A 159 10.05 -5.48 -5.96
CA HIS A 159 11.07 -5.24 -4.93
C HIS A 159 11.07 -3.76 -4.58
N SER A 160 10.63 -3.43 -3.39
CA SER A 160 10.66 -2.08 -2.84
C SER A 160 11.88 -1.89 -1.96
N ILE A 161 12.45 -0.72 -2.04
CA ILE A 161 13.58 -0.30 -1.19
C ILE A 161 13.11 0.95 -0.45
N ASP A 162 13.27 0.95 0.86
CA ASP A 162 13.06 2.14 1.67
C ASP A 162 14.06 3.24 1.31
N ASP A 163 13.80 4.48 1.73
CA ASP A 163 14.74 5.58 1.53
C ASP A 163 16.12 5.20 2.08
N LEU A 164 17.10 5.09 1.18
CA LEU A 164 18.46 4.65 1.50
C LEU A 164 19.12 5.60 2.50
N GLN A 165 19.54 5.06 3.63
CA GLN A 165 20.24 5.80 4.66
C GLN A 165 21.69 5.29 4.83
N PRO A 166 22.62 6.13 5.30
CA PRO A 166 24.02 5.71 5.50
C PRO A 166 24.18 4.48 6.40
N ARG A 167 23.23 4.23 7.31
CA ARG A 167 23.21 3.04 8.18
C ARG A 167 22.98 1.73 7.43
N ASP A 168 22.26 1.77 6.30
CA ASP A 168 21.94 0.58 5.49
C ASP A 168 23.19 0.04 4.77
N PHE A 169 24.23 0.86 4.65
CA PHE A 169 25.53 0.50 4.10
C PHE A 169 26.57 0.20 5.19
N SER A 170 26.15 -0.02 6.44
CA SER A 170 27.04 -0.32 7.56
C SER A 170 27.04 -1.80 7.88
N PHE A 171 28.15 -2.49 7.61
CA PHE A 171 28.32 -3.91 7.94
C PHE A 171 28.24 -4.21 9.45
N ASN A 172 28.41 -3.20 10.30
CA ASN A 172 28.36 -3.32 11.76
C ASN A 172 27.00 -2.94 12.34
N ALA A 173 26.01 -2.60 11.52
CA ALA A 173 24.67 -2.25 11.96
C ALA A 173 23.68 -3.35 11.54
N PRO A 174 22.65 -3.67 12.35
CA PRO A 174 21.67 -4.69 12.02
C PRO A 174 20.97 -4.50 10.68
N TYR A 175 20.93 -3.26 10.20
CA TYR A 175 20.26 -2.87 8.95
C TYR A 175 21.11 -3.12 7.70
N GLY A 176 22.43 -3.15 7.82
CA GLY A 176 23.34 -3.35 6.69
C GLY A 176 24.25 -4.59 6.83
N ALA A 177 24.07 -5.37 7.90
CA ALA A 177 24.76 -6.63 8.09
C ALA A 177 24.16 -7.73 7.21
N CYS A 178 25.00 -8.63 6.69
CA CYS A 178 24.52 -9.82 6.00
C CYS A 178 23.68 -10.67 6.95
N PRO A 179 22.50 -11.18 6.54
CA PRO A 179 21.63 -11.98 7.39
C PRO A 179 22.13 -13.42 7.64
N GLU A 180 23.34 -13.79 7.17
CA GLU A 180 23.98 -15.08 7.43
C GLU A 180 24.61 -15.17 8.82
#